data_1e69f1202c33b74767ad1b80bc19729c
#
_entry.id   1e69f1202c33b74767ad1b80bc19729c
#
_cell.length_a   1.000
_cell.length_b   1.000
_cell.length_c   1.000
_cell.angle_alpha   90.00
_cell.angle_beta   90.00
_cell.angle_gamma   90.00
#
_symmetry.space_group_name_H-M   'P 1'
#
loop_
_entity.id
_entity.type
_entity.pdbx_description
1 polymer ?
#
loop_
_entity_poly.entity_id
_entity_poly.type
_entity_poly.pdbx_seq_one_letter_code
_entity_poly.pdbx_strand_id
1 'polypeptide(L)'
;MRIHPNKEQKMFVKKTDRFFAVTSMIVCCCCTATVFISYIKRSNIRMLCLGPFFLAAAIVLYIALKRCEKKLTKKRVRLIFAFFCLILLALQILFVRYLYYNYEMVDPKITGEFAKRFVMGEDLGSIKESYRIYAAKYPNAWGMIYLQIPFFALWKLFTGGVSIYAGQTFNVILIQLSVIMTFLAGERIFKLNSQRLFCGIISALMPVMLLYTPFFHSDTAGMIFVSCTLYFLTLAVKEKSKTKSVVYALIASLFIALGNTVKGSIAVMLISAMIFFVLKMGVKRGAILSLAAVILFIGVSKAAYYGGLAMGISDEKMVDRYRFPVTHWIMMSLNSEYKTHVDEDVDFTMSFDTYDAKKQANIREIKARLENISTPYEACKMAYHKVARTWDSGGFSYGKYLSRSDPSGGLREVLNSRLLGSYVDGYHSAMLIAMAFGAVYAAGKRRHSALFFSIVTLTGVILFFLIWENPPRYIVTFIPVIMLLCTAGARYITAIISRLCKRLSASK
;
A
#
# COMPACT_ATOMS: atom_id res chain seq x y z
N MET A 1 29.92 15.41 -23.30
CA MET A 1 30.94 14.42 -22.87
C MET A 1 30.22 13.15 -22.40
N ARG A 2 30.29 12.01 -23.11
CA ARG A 2 29.76 10.72 -22.67
C ARG A 2 30.80 10.09 -21.73
N ILE A 3 30.66 10.31 -20.42
CA ILE A 3 31.45 9.56 -19.44
C ILE A 3 30.88 8.14 -19.45
N HIS A 4 31.56 7.22 -20.16
CA HIS A 4 31.24 5.81 -20.07
C HIS A 4 31.60 5.32 -18.65
N PRO A 5 30.69 4.63 -17.95
CA PRO A 5 31.00 4.14 -16.62
C PRO A 5 32.19 3.17 -16.70
N ASN A 6 33.19 3.38 -15.84
CA ASN A 6 34.38 2.54 -15.68
C ASN A 6 33.93 1.08 -15.38
N LYS A 7 34.80 0.11 -15.70
CA LYS A 7 34.57 -1.33 -15.48
C LYS A 7 34.22 -1.62 -14.02
N GLU A 8 34.87 -0.95 -13.09
CA GLU A 8 34.57 -1.04 -11.64
C GLU A 8 33.18 -0.55 -11.27
N GLN A 9 32.75 0.60 -11.79
CA GLN A 9 31.38 1.12 -11.56
C GLN A 9 30.32 0.18 -12.12
N LYS A 10 30.55 -0.44 -13.29
CA LYS A 10 29.65 -1.45 -13.86
C LYS A 10 29.58 -2.70 -12.97
N MET A 11 30.72 -3.14 -12.43
CA MET A 11 30.81 -4.29 -11.54
C MET A 11 30.12 -4.01 -10.19
N PHE A 12 30.35 -2.85 -9.60
CA PHE A 12 29.71 -2.38 -8.38
C PHE A 12 28.18 -2.39 -8.53
N VAL A 13 27.64 -1.71 -9.56
CA VAL A 13 26.19 -1.65 -9.82
C VAL A 13 25.61 -3.07 -10.00
N LYS A 14 26.31 -3.98 -10.69
CA LYS A 14 25.86 -5.35 -10.89
C LYS A 14 25.83 -6.16 -9.58
N LYS A 15 26.84 -6.01 -8.71
CA LYS A 15 26.88 -6.66 -7.39
C LYS A 15 25.78 -6.13 -6.48
N THR A 16 25.63 -4.81 -6.39
CA THR A 16 24.61 -4.14 -5.58
C THR A 16 23.18 -4.46 -6.03
N ASP A 17 22.91 -4.47 -7.34
CA ASP A 17 21.63 -4.91 -7.91
C ASP A 17 21.30 -6.37 -7.52
N ARG A 18 22.32 -7.25 -7.54
CA ARG A 18 22.16 -8.65 -7.09
C ARG A 18 21.87 -8.73 -5.60
N PHE A 19 22.57 -7.96 -4.80
CA PHE A 19 22.38 -7.93 -3.35
C PHE A 19 20.93 -7.52 -3.00
N PHE A 20 20.45 -6.38 -3.49
CA PHE A 20 19.07 -5.95 -3.22
C PHE A 20 18.03 -6.94 -3.74
N ALA A 21 18.23 -7.52 -4.93
CA ALA A 21 17.30 -8.48 -5.49
C ALA A 21 17.20 -9.77 -4.65
N VAL A 22 18.34 -10.31 -4.20
CA VAL A 22 18.38 -11.54 -3.41
C VAL A 22 17.87 -11.30 -1.99
N THR A 23 18.30 -10.21 -1.35
CA THR A 23 17.82 -9.84 0.00
C THR A 23 16.30 -9.61 -0.01
N SER A 24 15.78 -8.89 -1.01
CA SER A 24 14.35 -8.68 -1.16
C SER A 24 13.58 -9.99 -1.36
N MET A 25 14.10 -10.89 -2.15
CA MET A 25 13.51 -12.23 -2.33
C MET A 25 13.45 -12.97 -0.98
N ILE A 26 14.56 -13.00 -0.25
CA ILE A 26 14.63 -13.67 1.07
C ILE A 26 13.61 -13.07 2.02
N VAL A 27 13.57 -11.75 2.17
CA VAL A 27 12.62 -11.06 3.08
C VAL A 27 11.18 -11.37 2.71
N CYS A 28 10.80 -11.33 1.43
CA CYS A 28 9.46 -11.68 0.99
C CYS A 28 9.09 -13.14 1.26
N CYS A 29 10.03 -14.07 1.03
CA CYS A 29 9.82 -15.50 1.31
C CYS A 29 9.71 -15.76 2.82
N CYS A 30 10.57 -15.13 3.64
CA CYS A 30 10.51 -15.23 5.09
C CYS A 30 9.20 -14.66 5.64
N CYS A 31 8.74 -13.51 5.12
CA CYS A 31 7.44 -12.94 5.48
C CYS A 31 6.30 -13.94 5.22
N THR A 32 6.23 -14.50 4.02
CA THR A 32 5.23 -15.52 3.66
C THR A 32 5.32 -16.75 4.56
N ALA A 33 6.53 -17.30 4.78
CA ALA A 33 6.73 -18.45 5.66
C ALA A 33 6.28 -18.16 7.10
N THR A 34 6.61 -17.00 7.65
CA THR A 34 6.18 -16.56 8.99
C THR A 34 4.67 -16.53 9.13
N VAL A 35 3.96 -16.03 8.12
CA VAL A 35 2.49 -16.00 8.13
C VAL A 35 1.91 -17.41 8.10
N PHE A 36 2.44 -18.31 7.27
CA PHE A 36 1.99 -19.71 7.24
C PHE A 36 2.30 -20.44 8.55
N ILE A 37 3.42 -20.18 9.20
CA ILE A 37 3.72 -20.68 10.55
C ILE A 37 2.69 -20.14 11.56
N SER A 38 2.28 -18.87 11.45
CA SER A 38 1.22 -18.31 12.28
C SER A 38 -0.12 -19.03 12.07
N TYR A 39 -0.49 -19.36 10.83
CA TYR A 39 -1.70 -20.13 10.53
C TYR A 39 -1.66 -21.53 11.16
N ILE A 40 -0.53 -22.22 11.08
CA ILE A 40 -0.33 -23.53 11.72
C ILE A 40 -0.47 -23.43 13.23
N LYS A 41 0.23 -22.49 13.87
CA LYS A 41 0.19 -22.29 15.34
C LYS A 41 -1.21 -21.95 15.86
N ARG A 42 -2.01 -21.23 15.08
CA ARG A 42 -3.39 -20.87 15.43
C ARG A 42 -4.41 -21.92 15.00
N SER A 43 -3.96 -23.04 14.46
CA SER A 43 -4.83 -24.09 13.88
C SER A 43 -5.83 -23.54 12.86
N ASN A 44 -5.43 -22.55 12.08
CA ASN A 44 -6.27 -21.94 11.05
C ASN A 44 -6.26 -22.79 9.78
N ILE A 45 -6.85 -24.00 9.88
CA ILE A 45 -6.94 -24.99 8.80
C ILE A 45 -7.59 -24.38 7.55
N ARG A 46 -8.55 -23.48 7.74
CA ARG A 46 -9.26 -22.83 6.64
C ARG A 46 -8.29 -22.05 5.72
N MET A 47 -7.41 -21.24 6.27
CA MET A 47 -6.41 -20.50 5.47
C MET A 47 -5.38 -21.42 4.82
N LEU A 48 -4.99 -22.49 5.52
CA LEU A 48 -4.04 -23.48 4.99
C LEU A 48 -4.62 -24.27 3.81
N CYS A 49 -5.90 -24.65 3.83
CA CYS A 49 -6.54 -25.42 2.78
C CYS A 49 -7.03 -24.55 1.61
N LEU A 50 -7.65 -23.40 1.90
CA LEU A 50 -8.23 -22.54 0.86
C LEU A 50 -7.14 -21.83 0.02
N GLY A 51 -5.99 -21.49 0.60
CA GLY A 51 -4.90 -20.84 -0.12
C GLY A 51 -4.44 -21.64 -1.35
N PRO A 52 -4.04 -22.91 -1.22
CA PRO A 52 -3.69 -23.77 -2.37
C PRO A 52 -4.83 -23.92 -3.38
N PHE A 53 -6.09 -24.02 -2.94
CA PHE A 53 -7.24 -24.10 -3.83
C PHE A 53 -7.42 -22.82 -4.66
N PHE A 54 -7.40 -21.65 -4.04
CA PHE A 54 -7.49 -20.37 -4.74
C PHE A 54 -6.28 -20.12 -5.64
N LEU A 55 -5.09 -20.54 -5.21
CA LEU A 55 -3.89 -20.46 -6.06
C LEU A 55 -4.04 -21.36 -7.28
N ALA A 56 -4.53 -22.59 -7.13
CA ALA A 56 -4.78 -23.50 -8.24
C ALA A 56 -5.79 -22.88 -9.22
N ALA A 57 -6.90 -22.33 -8.73
CA ALA A 57 -7.88 -21.62 -9.56
C ALA A 57 -7.25 -20.44 -10.33
N ALA A 58 -6.42 -19.63 -9.67
CA ALA A 58 -5.69 -18.52 -10.30
C ALA A 58 -4.71 -19.03 -11.38
N ILE A 59 -4.01 -20.13 -11.13
CA ILE A 59 -3.10 -20.75 -12.12
C ILE A 59 -3.88 -21.33 -13.31
N VAL A 60 -5.02 -21.98 -13.07
CA VAL A 60 -5.90 -22.46 -14.15
C VAL A 60 -6.40 -21.29 -14.99
N LEU A 61 -6.87 -20.21 -14.37
CA LEU A 61 -7.24 -18.97 -15.08
C LEU A 61 -6.07 -18.45 -15.91
N TYR A 62 -4.88 -18.34 -15.33
CA TYR A 62 -3.69 -17.87 -16.05
C TYR A 62 -3.35 -18.75 -17.25
N ILE A 63 -3.42 -20.09 -17.10
CA ILE A 63 -3.18 -21.05 -18.19
C ILE A 63 -4.25 -20.88 -19.29
N ALA A 64 -5.52 -20.76 -18.93
CA ALA A 64 -6.62 -20.53 -19.89
C ALA A 64 -6.40 -19.25 -20.70
N LEU A 65 -6.09 -18.15 -20.04
CA LEU A 65 -5.76 -16.88 -20.71
C LEU A 65 -4.54 -17.03 -21.63
N LYS A 66 -3.51 -17.76 -21.19
CA LYS A 66 -2.31 -18.02 -21.99
C LYS A 66 -2.60 -18.86 -23.23
N ARG A 67 -3.49 -19.86 -23.14
CA ARG A 67 -3.97 -20.63 -24.31
C ARG A 67 -4.69 -19.73 -25.33
N CYS A 68 -5.39 -18.72 -24.85
CA CYS A 68 -6.08 -17.73 -25.68
C CYS A 68 -5.18 -16.59 -26.16
N GLU A 69 -3.86 -16.58 -25.89
CA GLU A 69 -2.94 -15.45 -26.19
C GLU A 69 -3.09 -14.91 -27.62
N LYS A 70 -3.16 -15.80 -28.63
CA LYS A 70 -3.32 -15.41 -30.03
C LYS A 70 -4.64 -14.66 -30.32
N LYS A 71 -5.69 -14.91 -29.53
CA LYS A 71 -7.01 -14.26 -29.65
C LYS A 71 -7.12 -12.97 -28.82
N LEU A 72 -6.21 -12.78 -27.84
CA LEU A 72 -6.18 -11.64 -26.95
C LEU A 72 -5.44 -10.46 -27.61
N THR A 73 -6.13 -9.66 -28.39
CA THR A 73 -5.60 -8.37 -28.88
C THR A 73 -5.56 -7.36 -27.74
N LYS A 74 -4.74 -6.32 -27.85
CA LYS A 74 -4.67 -5.24 -26.84
C LYS A 74 -6.04 -4.58 -26.61
N LYS A 75 -6.86 -4.40 -27.68
CA LYS A 75 -8.22 -3.87 -27.57
C LYS A 75 -9.13 -4.80 -26.76
N ARG A 76 -9.11 -6.11 -27.05
CA ARG A 76 -9.90 -7.10 -26.29
C ARG A 76 -9.51 -7.17 -24.82
N VAL A 77 -8.21 -7.13 -24.52
CA VAL A 77 -7.70 -7.11 -23.13
C VAL A 77 -8.28 -5.94 -22.37
N ARG A 78 -8.25 -4.73 -22.93
CA ARG A 78 -8.79 -3.53 -22.31
C ARG A 78 -10.31 -3.58 -22.16
N LEU A 79 -11.03 -4.13 -23.15
CA LEU A 79 -12.48 -4.29 -23.08
C LEU A 79 -12.89 -5.27 -21.97
N ILE A 80 -12.24 -6.43 -21.90
CA ILE A 80 -12.51 -7.43 -20.84
C ILE A 80 -12.17 -6.83 -19.48
N PHE A 81 -11.04 -6.14 -19.35
CA PHE A 81 -10.67 -5.47 -18.09
C PHE A 81 -11.69 -4.41 -17.69
N ALA A 82 -12.15 -3.58 -18.64
CA ALA A 82 -13.20 -2.58 -18.39
C ALA A 82 -14.49 -3.23 -17.88
N PHE A 83 -14.87 -4.40 -18.40
CA PHE A 83 -16.02 -5.16 -17.90
C PHE A 83 -15.85 -5.57 -16.44
N PHE A 84 -14.66 -6.04 -16.02
CA PHE A 84 -14.39 -6.34 -14.60
C PHE A 84 -14.43 -5.07 -13.74
N CYS A 85 -13.94 -3.93 -14.23
CA CYS A 85 -14.06 -2.65 -13.52
C CYS A 85 -15.52 -2.23 -13.36
N LEU A 86 -16.37 -2.43 -14.37
CA LEU A 86 -17.81 -2.13 -14.29
C LEU A 86 -18.54 -3.05 -13.29
N ILE A 87 -18.21 -4.33 -13.25
CA ILE A 87 -18.75 -5.25 -12.22
C ILE A 87 -18.32 -4.77 -10.83
N LEU A 88 -17.04 -4.48 -10.63
CA LEU A 88 -16.55 -3.96 -9.36
C LEU A 88 -17.27 -2.67 -8.98
N LEU A 89 -17.43 -1.74 -9.93
CA LEU A 89 -18.15 -0.47 -9.72
C LEU A 89 -19.60 -0.70 -9.29
N ALA A 90 -20.32 -1.59 -9.96
CA ALA A 90 -21.70 -1.93 -9.60
C ALA A 90 -21.80 -2.48 -8.17
N LEU A 91 -20.89 -3.38 -7.80
CA LEU A 91 -20.82 -3.92 -6.44
C LEU A 91 -20.45 -2.83 -5.43
N GLN A 92 -19.53 -1.94 -5.76
CA GLN A 92 -19.14 -0.81 -4.90
C GLN A 92 -20.30 0.16 -4.67
N ILE A 93 -21.08 0.46 -5.69
CA ILE A 93 -22.29 1.30 -5.56
C ILE A 93 -23.31 0.66 -4.62
N LEU A 94 -23.53 -0.67 -4.76
CA LEU A 94 -24.39 -1.41 -3.84
C LEU A 94 -23.89 -1.34 -2.39
N PHE A 95 -22.58 -1.48 -2.18
CA PHE A 95 -21.99 -1.37 -0.85
C PHE A 95 -22.17 0.04 -0.26
N VAL A 96 -21.92 1.08 -1.01
CA VAL A 96 -22.13 2.47 -0.57
C VAL A 96 -23.61 2.72 -0.27
N ARG A 97 -24.54 2.15 -1.06
CA ARG A 97 -25.98 2.36 -0.89
C ARG A 97 -26.56 1.66 0.34
N TYR A 98 -26.08 0.47 0.66
CA TYR A 98 -26.69 -0.41 1.66
C TYR A 98 -25.87 -0.62 2.93
N LEU A 99 -24.65 -0.08 3.00
CA LEU A 99 -23.81 -0.14 4.18
C LEU A 99 -23.64 1.25 4.76
N TYR A 100 -24.45 1.60 5.75
CA TYR A 100 -24.24 2.81 6.54
C TYR A 100 -23.05 2.60 7.47
N TYR A 101 -22.10 3.52 7.45
CA TYR A 101 -20.93 3.51 8.31
C TYR A 101 -20.97 4.66 9.29
N ASN A 102 -20.98 4.35 10.58
CA ASN A 102 -20.89 5.38 11.61
C ASN A 102 -19.44 5.80 11.84
N TYR A 103 -19.09 6.99 11.40
CA TYR A 103 -17.73 7.52 11.48
C TYR A 103 -17.37 8.16 12.84
N GLU A 104 -18.24 8.13 13.85
CA GLU A 104 -18.12 9.03 15.01
C GLU A 104 -16.74 9.09 15.70
N MET A 105 -15.95 8.04 15.62
CA MET A 105 -14.65 7.94 16.29
C MET A 105 -13.51 7.53 15.34
N VAL A 106 -13.56 7.94 14.06
CA VAL A 106 -12.60 7.43 13.06
C VAL A 106 -12.04 8.57 12.21
N ASP A 107 -10.76 8.43 11.85
CA ASP A 107 -9.99 9.37 11.04
C ASP A 107 -10.76 9.92 9.80
N PRO A 108 -11.50 9.10 9.02
CA PRO A 108 -12.25 9.61 7.87
C PRO A 108 -13.30 10.67 8.18
N LYS A 109 -13.99 10.55 9.31
CA LYS A 109 -14.99 11.55 9.72
C LYS A 109 -14.32 12.88 10.02
N ILE A 110 -13.20 12.85 10.75
CA ILE A 110 -12.51 14.06 11.16
C ILE A 110 -11.97 14.81 9.94
N THR A 111 -11.23 14.10 9.06
CA THR A 111 -10.68 14.73 7.85
C THR A 111 -11.79 15.19 6.89
N GLY A 112 -12.89 14.44 6.79
CA GLY A 112 -14.05 14.79 5.99
C GLY A 112 -14.81 16.02 6.54
N GLU A 113 -14.91 16.17 7.86
CA GLU A 113 -15.54 17.34 8.48
C GLU A 113 -14.76 18.62 8.21
N PHE A 114 -13.40 18.59 8.31
CA PHE A 114 -12.57 19.72 7.92
C PHE A 114 -12.77 20.11 6.45
N ALA A 115 -12.71 19.13 5.55
CA ALA A 115 -12.88 19.36 4.12
C ALA A 115 -14.28 19.89 3.78
N LYS A 116 -15.33 19.32 4.40
CA LYS A 116 -16.72 19.76 4.25
C LYS A 116 -16.89 21.22 4.68
N ARG A 117 -16.49 21.57 5.90
CA ARG A 117 -16.65 22.94 6.42
C ARG A 117 -15.88 23.95 5.58
N PHE A 118 -14.66 23.62 5.17
CA PHE A 118 -13.91 24.49 4.26
C PHE A 118 -14.68 24.77 2.96
N VAL A 119 -15.25 23.73 2.34
CA VAL A 119 -16.04 23.86 1.10
C VAL A 119 -17.35 24.60 1.33
N MET A 120 -17.96 24.45 2.50
CA MET A 120 -19.20 25.17 2.86
C MET A 120 -18.94 26.63 3.23
N GLY A 121 -17.69 27.06 3.44
CA GLY A 121 -17.32 28.40 3.89
C GLY A 121 -17.57 28.60 5.40
N GLU A 122 -17.63 27.51 6.17
CA GLU A 122 -17.83 27.54 7.61
C GLU A 122 -16.49 27.73 8.33
N ASP A 123 -16.54 28.37 9.51
CA ASP A 123 -15.37 28.57 10.35
C ASP A 123 -14.80 27.23 10.87
N LEU A 124 -13.54 26.93 10.55
CA LEU A 124 -12.85 25.74 11.03
C LEU A 124 -12.55 25.80 12.54
N GLY A 125 -12.48 27.00 13.14
CA GLY A 125 -12.31 27.19 14.57
C GLY A 125 -13.51 26.71 15.41
N SER A 126 -14.70 26.66 14.80
CA SER A 126 -15.92 26.13 15.43
C SER A 126 -16.06 24.59 15.36
N ILE A 127 -15.10 23.90 14.77
CA ILE A 127 -15.06 22.43 14.77
C ILE A 127 -14.86 21.92 16.21
N LYS A 128 -15.52 20.80 16.52
CA LYS A 128 -15.42 20.12 17.82
C LYS A 128 -13.96 20.02 18.29
N GLU A 129 -13.68 20.42 19.52
CA GLU A 129 -12.33 20.51 20.07
C GLU A 129 -11.53 19.21 19.91
N SER A 130 -12.16 18.05 20.16
CA SER A 130 -11.53 16.74 19.97
C SER A 130 -11.05 16.50 18.53
N TYR A 131 -11.70 17.07 17.52
CA TYR A 131 -11.28 16.98 16.12
C TYR A 131 -10.12 17.94 15.82
N ARG A 132 -10.11 19.12 16.42
CA ARG A 132 -9.00 20.07 16.33
C ARG A 132 -7.73 19.49 16.98
N ILE A 133 -7.87 18.89 18.16
CA ILE A 133 -6.77 18.16 18.83
C ILE A 133 -6.27 17.01 17.93
N TYR A 134 -7.17 16.23 17.33
CA TYR A 134 -6.78 15.18 16.40
C TYR A 134 -5.99 15.74 15.20
N ALA A 135 -6.46 16.80 14.57
CA ALA A 135 -5.75 17.43 13.45
C ALA A 135 -4.36 17.93 13.87
N ALA A 136 -4.24 18.50 15.07
CA ALA A 136 -2.95 18.94 15.63
C ALA A 136 -2.02 17.77 15.97
N LYS A 137 -2.55 16.62 16.42
CA LYS A 137 -1.76 15.37 16.65
C LYS A 137 -1.15 14.82 15.36
N TYR A 138 -1.87 14.91 14.24
CA TYR A 138 -1.55 14.25 12.99
C TYR A 138 -1.45 15.20 11.78
N PRO A 139 -0.52 16.18 11.78
CA PRO A 139 -0.37 17.09 10.64
C PRO A 139 -0.02 16.37 9.33
N ASN A 140 0.58 15.19 9.43
CA ASN A 140 0.87 14.32 8.28
C ASN A 140 -0.38 13.70 7.64
N ALA A 141 -1.57 13.84 8.23
CA ALA A 141 -2.85 13.41 7.66
C ALA A 141 -3.61 14.56 6.96
N TRP A 142 -3.12 15.80 6.99
CA TRP A 142 -3.79 16.94 6.34
C TRP A 142 -3.92 16.79 4.82
N GLY A 143 -3.04 16.01 4.20
CA GLY A 143 -3.17 15.62 2.79
C GLY A 143 -4.49 14.94 2.45
N MET A 144 -5.12 14.24 3.41
CA MET A 144 -6.47 13.70 3.24
C MET A 144 -7.53 14.80 3.14
N ILE A 145 -7.37 15.90 3.89
CA ILE A 145 -8.28 17.06 3.83
C ILE A 145 -8.15 17.71 2.45
N TYR A 146 -6.92 18.00 2.01
CA TYR A 146 -6.67 18.61 0.70
C TYR A 146 -7.17 17.78 -0.46
N LEU A 147 -7.02 16.47 -0.37
CA LEU A 147 -7.47 15.55 -1.41
C LEU A 147 -8.99 15.55 -1.57
N GLN A 148 -9.73 15.77 -0.46
CA GLN A 148 -11.19 15.79 -0.45
C GLN A 148 -11.78 17.12 -0.92
N ILE A 149 -11.14 18.25 -0.65
CA ILE A 149 -11.68 19.60 -0.93
C ILE A 149 -12.13 19.76 -2.38
N PRO A 150 -11.33 19.51 -3.42
CA PRO A 150 -11.74 19.73 -4.81
C PRO A 150 -12.92 18.84 -5.21
N PHE A 151 -12.97 17.61 -4.72
CA PHE A 151 -14.07 16.70 -4.99
C PHE A 151 -15.35 17.13 -4.25
N PHE A 152 -15.26 17.55 -2.99
CA PHE A 152 -16.40 18.02 -2.21
C PHE A 152 -16.94 19.35 -2.77
N ALA A 153 -16.09 20.23 -3.27
CA ALA A 153 -16.51 21.43 -3.98
C ALA A 153 -17.32 21.09 -5.24
N LEU A 154 -16.81 20.14 -6.05
CA LEU A 154 -17.54 19.65 -7.21
C LEU A 154 -18.87 18.96 -6.82
N TRP A 155 -18.86 18.12 -5.78
CA TRP A 155 -20.06 17.48 -5.24
C TRP A 155 -21.12 18.49 -4.82
N LYS A 156 -20.73 19.55 -4.09
CA LYS A 156 -21.61 20.65 -3.67
C LYS A 156 -22.30 21.34 -4.85
N LEU A 157 -21.60 21.53 -5.98
CA LEU A 157 -22.20 22.14 -7.19
C LEU A 157 -23.41 21.36 -7.71
N PHE A 158 -23.41 20.02 -7.57
CA PHE A 158 -24.49 19.18 -8.07
C PHE A 158 -25.58 18.86 -7.04
N THR A 159 -25.25 18.91 -5.74
CA THR A 159 -26.15 18.43 -4.68
C THR A 159 -26.57 19.52 -3.68
N GLY A 160 -25.99 20.71 -3.79
CA GLY A 160 -26.23 21.82 -2.86
C GLY A 160 -25.52 21.71 -1.52
N GLY A 161 -24.91 20.55 -1.19
CA GLY A 161 -24.24 20.33 0.08
C GLY A 161 -23.22 19.18 0.03
N VAL A 162 -22.60 18.86 1.16
CA VAL A 162 -21.64 17.76 1.28
C VAL A 162 -22.15 16.73 2.29
N SER A 163 -22.49 15.55 1.80
CA SER A 163 -22.94 14.41 2.62
C SER A 163 -21.84 13.38 2.79
N ILE A 164 -22.09 12.38 3.65
CA ILE A 164 -21.21 11.21 3.83
C ILE A 164 -20.97 10.47 2.50
N TYR A 165 -21.97 10.44 1.62
CA TYR A 165 -21.86 9.81 0.30
C TYR A 165 -20.82 10.47 -0.60
N ALA A 166 -20.49 11.75 -0.38
CA ALA A 166 -19.42 12.42 -1.11
C ALA A 166 -18.07 11.72 -0.85
N GLY A 167 -17.73 11.49 0.42
CA GLY A 167 -16.49 10.80 0.79
C GLY A 167 -16.45 9.36 0.29
N GLN A 168 -17.55 8.61 0.44
CA GLN A 168 -17.65 7.24 -0.04
C GLN A 168 -17.54 7.15 -1.57
N THR A 169 -18.22 8.03 -2.31
CA THR A 169 -18.13 8.09 -3.78
C THR A 169 -16.72 8.44 -4.23
N PHE A 170 -16.07 9.38 -3.54
CA PHE A 170 -14.68 9.71 -3.83
C PHE A 170 -13.75 8.51 -3.60
N ASN A 171 -13.96 7.75 -2.52
CA ASN A 171 -13.22 6.52 -2.28
C ASN A 171 -13.41 5.48 -3.39
N VAL A 172 -14.64 5.30 -3.89
CA VAL A 172 -14.92 4.45 -5.07
C VAL A 172 -14.07 4.87 -6.25
N ILE A 173 -14.05 6.16 -6.57
CA ILE A 173 -13.27 6.71 -7.68
C ILE A 173 -11.78 6.42 -7.49
N LEU A 174 -11.23 6.68 -6.30
CA LEU A 174 -9.81 6.44 -6.01
C LEU A 174 -9.44 4.96 -6.09
N ILE A 175 -10.30 4.05 -5.60
CA ILE A 175 -10.09 2.61 -5.73
C ILE A 175 -10.11 2.19 -7.20
N GLN A 176 -11.12 2.62 -7.97
CA GLN A 176 -11.20 2.32 -9.41
C GLN A 176 -9.98 2.83 -10.18
N LEU A 177 -9.58 4.07 -9.94
CA LEU A 177 -8.37 4.64 -10.55
C LEU A 177 -7.11 3.84 -10.15
N SER A 178 -7.01 3.38 -8.89
CA SER A 178 -5.89 2.56 -8.43
C SER A 178 -5.82 1.23 -9.17
N VAL A 179 -6.96 0.56 -9.36
CA VAL A 179 -7.06 -0.69 -10.13
C VAL A 179 -6.67 -0.45 -11.59
N ILE A 180 -7.18 0.63 -12.20
CA ILE A 180 -6.85 1.01 -13.59
C ILE A 180 -5.35 1.32 -13.73
N MET A 181 -4.77 2.12 -12.83
CA MET A 181 -3.35 2.47 -12.90
C MET A 181 -2.45 1.25 -12.64
N THR A 182 -2.86 0.32 -11.79
CA THR A 182 -2.16 -0.96 -11.58
C THR A 182 -2.18 -1.80 -12.86
N PHE A 183 -3.33 -1.90 -13.53
CA PHE A 183 -3.44 -2.56 -14.83
C PHE A 183 -2.56 -1.90 -15.89
N LEU A 184 -2.57 -0.57 -16.00
CA LEU A 184 -1.73 0.18 -16.94
C LEU A 184 -0.23 -0.01 -16.66
N ALA A 185 0.17 -0.07 -15.39
CA ALA A 185 1.54 -0.44 -15.02
C ALA A 185 1.85 -1.87 -15.46
N GLY A 186 0.93 -2.82 -15.24
CA GLY A 186 1.02 -4.20 -15.72
C GLY A 186 1.13 -4.28 -17.26
N GLU A 187 0.35 -3.50 -18.01
CA GLU A 187 0.48 -3.40 -19.49
C GLU A 187 1.89 -2.99 -19.93
N ARG A 188 2.55 -2.16 -19.14
CA ARG A 188 3.93 -1.74 -19.41
C ARG A 188 4.96 -2.77 -18.97
N ILE A 189 4.72 -3.50 -17.89
CA ILE A 189 5.67 -4.48 -17.32
C ILE A 189 5.62 -5.79 -18.08
N PHE A 190 4.44 -6.33 -18.32
CA PHE A 190 4.24 -7.64 -18.90
C PHE A 190 4.20 -7.62 -20.43
N LYS A 191 4.81 -8.64 -21.04
CA LYS A 191 4.91 -8.72 -22.50
C LYS A 191 3.65 -9.34 -23.13
N LEU A 192 3.10 -10.38 -22.49
CA LEU A 192 1.95 -11.12 -23.02
C LEU A 192 0.64 -10.45 -22.63
N ASN A 193 -0.33 -10.47 -23.52
CA ASN A 193 -1.66 -9.94 -23.29
C ASN A 193 -2.42 -10.74 -22.21
N SER A 194 -2.20 -12.04 -22.16
CA SER A 194 -2.71 -12.90 -21.06
C SER A 194 -2.22 -12.47 -19.68
N GLN A 195 -0.95 -12.07 -19.55
CA GLN A 195 -0.40 -11.57 -18.29
C GLN A 195 -1.00 -10.22 -17.89
N ARG A 196 -1.20 -9.34 -18.86
CA ARG A 196 -1.82 -8.02 -18.66
C ARG A 196 -3.25 -8.17 -18.16
N LEU A 197 -4.03 -9.02 -18.85
CA LEU A 197 -5.40 -9.28 -18.46
C LEU A 197 -5.49 -9.97 -17.10
N PHE A 198 -4.64 -10.97 -16.84
CA PHE A 198 -4.57 -11.63 -15.54
C PHE A 198 -4.28 -10.62 -14.40
N CYS A 199 -3.32 -9.72 -14.59
CA CYS A 199 -3.01 -8.67 -13.63
C CYS A 199 -4.25 -7.80 -13.33
N GLY A 200 -4.97 -7.37 -14.36
CA GLY A 200 -6.20 -6.59 -14.21
C GLY A 200 -7.29 -7.35 -13.45
N ILE A 201 -7.54 -8.61 -13.82
CA ILE A 201 -8.58 -9.44 -13.20
C ILE A 201 -8.29 -9.65 -11.72
N ILE A 202 -7.08 -10.10 -11.35
CA ILE A 202 -6.75 -10.32 -9.93
C ILE A 202 -6.77 -9.02 -9.13
N SER A 203 -6.41 -7.87 -9.74
CA SER A 203 -6.50 -6.58 -9.06
C SER A 203 -7.95 -6.19 -8.80
N ALA A 204 -8.86 -6.37 -9.76
CA ALA A 204 -10.28 -6.07 -9.60
C ALA A 204 -11.00 -7.02 -8.62
N LEU A 205 -10.59 -8.29 -8.59
CA LEU A 205 -11.14 -9.32 -7.70
C LEU A 205 -10.52 -9.28 -6.28
N MET A 206 -9.56 -8.40 -5.99
CA MET A 206 -8.99 -8.28 -4.65
C MET A 206 -10.08 -7.87 -3.65
N PRO A 207 -10.35 -8.66 -2.58
CA PRO A 207 -11.47 -8.41 -1.65
C PRO A 207 -11.50 -6.99 -1.07
N VAL A 208 -10.32 -6.42 -0.79
CA VAL A 208 -10.18 -5.06 -0.27
C VAL A 208 -10.80 -4.01 -1.19
N MET A 209 -10.75 -4.21 -2.52
CA MET A 209 -11.32 -3.25 -3.48
C MET A 209 -12.83 -3.08 -3.33
N LEU A 210 -13.50 -4.09 -2.79
CA LEU A 210 -14.92 -4.04 -2.46
C LEU A 210 -15.16 -3.71 -0.99
N LEU A 211 -14.51 -4.43 -0.08
CA LEU A 211 -14.79 -4.35 1.35
C LEU A 211 -14.42 -3.01 1.99
N TYR A 212 -13.44 -2.30 1.43
CA TYR A 212 -13.04 -0.96 1.92
C TYR A 212 -13.79 0.19 1.26
N THR A 213 -14.68 -0.09 0.33
CA THR A 213 -15.42 0.94 -0.40
C THR A 213 -16.15 1.94 0.51
N PRO A 214 -16.89 1.51 1.56
CA PRO A 214 -17.59 2.44 2.44
C PRO A 214 -16.66 3.22 3.37
N PHE A 215 -15.42 2.74 3.54
CA PHE A 215 -14.48 3.25 4.55
C PHE A 215 -13.45 4.16 3.89
N PHE A 216 -13.79 5.43 3.70
CA PHE A 216 -12.87 6.39 3.08
C PHE A 216 -11.68 6.69 3.99
N HIS A 217 -10.68 5.83 3.92
CA HIS A 217 -9.49 5.87 4.74
C HIS A 217 -8.23 6.25 3.94
N SER A 218 -7.23 6.82 4.61
CA SER A 218 -5.92 7.12 3.99
C SER A 218 -5.25 5.90 3.35
N ASP A 219 -5.58 4.69 3.82
CA ASP A 219 -5.05 3.44 3.28
C ASP A 219 -5.53 3.18 1.85
N THR A 220 -6.82 3.39 1.56
CA THR A 220 -7.39 3.29 0.21
C THR A 220 -6.99 4.47 -0.66
N ALA A 221 -7.03 5.69 -0.11
CA ALA A 221 -6.60 6.89 -0.82
C ALA A 221 -5.10 6.84 -1.19
N GLY A 222 -4.27 6.19 -0.38
CA GLY A 222 -2.85 6.00 -0.66
C GLY A 222 -2.56 5.13 -1.89
N MET A 223 -3.44 4.17 -2.22
CA MET A 223 -3.22 3.23 -3.33
C MET A 223 -3.03 3.92 -4.68
N ILE A 224 -3.74 5.03 -4.96
CA ILE A 224 -3.61 5.72 -6.25
C ILE A 224 -2.20 6.29 -6.44
N PHE A 225 -1.60 6.85 -5.39
CA PHE A 225 -0.25 7.39 -5.43
C PHE A 225 0.79 6.28 -5.67
N VAL A 226 0.61 5.13 -5.02
CA VAL A 226 1.47 3.96 -5.23
C VAL A 226 1.36 3.44 -6.66
N SER A 227 0.15 3.28 -7.19
CA SER A 227 -0.07 2.78 -8.56
C SER A 227 0.39 3.75 -9.64
N CYS A 228 0.18 5.06 -9.44
CA CYS A 228 0.73 6.09 -10.32
C CYS A 228 2.27 6.10 -10.31
N THR A 229 2.88 6.00 -9.14
CA THR A 229 4.35 5.88 -9.02
C THR A 229 4.88 4.70 -9.83
N LEU A 230 4.28 3.51 -9.67
CA LEU A 230 4.65 2.31 -10.44
C LEU A 230 4.53 2.52 -11.96
N TYR A 231 3.44 3.15 -12.41
CA TYR A 231 3.22 3.43 -13.82
C TYR A 231 4.29 4.37 -14.38
N PHE A 232 4.52 5.52 -13.74
CA PHE A 232 5.47 6.53 -14.23
C PHE A 232 6.92 6.06 -14.14
N LEU A 233 7.32 5.31 -13.08
CA LEU A 233 8.65 4.68 -13.03
C LEU A 233 8.84 3.69 -14.19
N THR A 234 7.80 2.94 -14.55
CA THR A 234 7.85 2.02 -15.68
C THR A 234 8.03 2.76 -17.00
N LEU A 235 7.38 3.91 -17.17
CA LEU A 235 7.58 4.80 -18.31
C LEU A 235 9.01 5.35 -18.33
N ALA A 236 9.50 5.86 -17.20
CA ALA A 236 10.84 6.43 -17.07
C ALA A 236 11.95 5.50 -17.56
N VAL A 237 11.86 4.19 -17.24
CA VAL A 237 12.87 3.20 -17.63
C VAL A 237 12.76 2.77 -19.08
N LYS A 238 11.55 2.74 -19.65
CA LYS A 238 11.31 2.29 -21.02
C LYS A 238 11.49 3.39 -22.07
N GLU A 239 11.47 4.64 -21.62
CA GLU A 239 11.57 5.79 -22.50
C GLU A 239 12.99 5.91 -23.08
N LYS A 240 13.09 6.08 -24.40
CA LYS A 240 14.37 6.27 -25.11
C LYS A 240 14.89 7.69 -24.97
N SER A 241 14.02 8.68 -24.94
CA SER A 241 14.36 10.08 -24.73
C SER A 241 14.83 10.31 -23.29
N LYS A 242 16.04 10.81 -23.11
CA LYS A 242 16.59 11.10 -21.78
C LYS A 242 15.76 12.13 -21.03
N THR A 243 15.31 13.18 -21.72
CA THR A 243 14.49 14.26 -21.14
C THR A 243 13.14 13.71 -20.68
N LYS A 244 12.40 12.99 -21.52
CA LYS A 244 11.11 12.38 -21.15
C LYS A 244 11.26 11.39 -20.00
N SER A 245 12.35 10.61 -20.00
CA SER A 245 12.64 9.67 -18.93
C SER A 245 12.88 10.38 -17.57
N VAL A 246 13.54 11.57 -17.56
CA VAL A 246 13.69 12.41 -16.38
C VAL A 246 12.33 12.95 -15.93
N VAL A 247 11.55 13.49 -16.85
CA VAL A 247 10.20 14.01 -16.53
C VAL A 247 9.33 12.92 -15.88
N TYR A 248 9.29 11.71 -16.44
CA TYR A 248 8.53 10.61 -15.83
C TYR A 248 9.05 10.21 -14.44
N ALA A 249 10.37 10.23 -14.23
CA ALA A 249 10.95 9.97 -12.91
C ALA A 249 10.57 11.05 -11.90
N LEU A 250 10.55 12.32 -12.29
CA LEU A 250 10.12 13.43 -11.43
C LEU A 250 8.60 13.35 -11.14
N ILE A 251 7.78 13.02 -12.12
CA ILE A 251 6.34 12.79 -11.90
C ILE A 251 6.12 11.64 -10.90
N ALA A 252 6.87 10.55 -11.03
CA ALA A 252 6.80 9.45 -10.06
C ALA A 252 7.20 9.92 -8.65
N SER A 253 8.26 10.73 -8.54
CA SER A 253 8.71 11.31 -7.27
C SER A 253 7.67 12.27 -6.67
N LEU A 254 6.98 13.04 -7.50
CA LEU A 254 5.86 13.89 -7.07
C LEU A 254 4.70 13.06 -6.50
N PHE A 255 4.34 11.93 -7.14
CA PHE A 255 3.32 11.03 -6.59
C PHE A 255 3.74 10.42 -5.25
N ILE A 256 5.02 10.10 -5.05
CA ILE A 256 5.53 9.67 -3.74
C ILE A 256 5.37 10.79 -2.70
N ALA A 257 5.75 12.02 -3.05
CA ALA A 257 5.68 13.16 -2.15
C ALA A 257 4.24 13.52 -1.76
N LEU A 258 3.33 13.60 -2.74
CA LEU A 258 1.90 13.82 -2.51
C LEU A 258 1.28 12.67 -1.70
N GLY A 259 1.59 11.43 -2.06
CA GLY A 259 1.12 10.26 -1.35
C GLY A 259 1.54 10.23 0.13
N ASN A 260 2.75 10.72 0.44
CA ASN A 260 3.22 10.82 1.82
C ASN A 260 2.38 11.78 2.67
N THR A 261 1.83 12.85 2.10
CA THR A 261 0.94 13.78 2.84
C THR A 261 -0.41 13.14 3.16
N VAL A 262 -0.80 12.10 2.43
CA VAL A 262 -2.02 11.32 2.63
C VAL A 262 -1.77 10.12 3.55
N LYS A 263 -0.65 9.41 3.32
CA LYS A 263 -0.27 8.21 4.07
C LYS A 263 1.24 8.14 4.26
N GLY A 264 1.71 8.42 5.47
CA GLY A 264 3.14 8.53 5.80
C GLY A 264 3.99 7.30 5.43
N SER A 265 3.40 6.08 5.43
CA SER A 265 4.14 4.86 5.05
C SER A 265 4.60 4.84 3.58
N ILE A 266 4.02 5.69 2.71
CA ILE A 266 4.47 5.85 1.31
C ILE A 266 5.91 6.39 1.24
N ALA A 267 6.43 7.02 2.29
CA ALA A 267 7.84 7.43 2.40
C ALA A 267 8.83 6.28 2.12
N VAL A 268 8.45 5.03 2.39
CA VAL A 268 9.25 3.84 2.05
C VAL A 268 9.56 3.77 0.55
N MET A 269 8.63 4.24 -0.29
CA MET A 269 8.84 4.26 -1.74
C MET A 269 9.89 5.28 -2.17
N LEU A 270 10.15 6.34 -1.40
CA LEU A 270 11.24 7.28 -1.70
C LEU A 270 12.59 6.56 -1.63
N ILE A 271 12.84 5.80 -0.57
CA ILE A 271 14.08 5.02 -0.42
C ILE A 271 14.20 4.01 -1.57
N SER A 272 13.11 3.32 -1.89
CA SER A 272 13.07 2.36 -3.00
C SER A 272 13.35 3.03 -4.36
N ALA A 273 12.81 4.24 -4.57
CA ALA A 273 13.03 5.02 -5.78
C ALA A 273 14.49 5.50 -5.90
N MET A 274 15.12 5.92 -4.81
CA MET A 274 16.54 6.30 -4.79
C MET A 274 17.43 5.11 -5.19
N ILE A 275 17.22 3.94 -4.59
CA ILE A 275 17.92 2.69 -4.95
C ILE A 275 17.69 2.38 -6.43
N PHE A 276 16.44 2.45 -6.87
CA PHE A 276 16.06 2.18 -8.26
C PHE A 276 16.71 3.16 -9.25
N PHE A 277 16.72 4.46 -8.98
CA PHE A 277 17.33 5.47 -9.85
C PHE A 277 18.83 5.21 -10.01
N VAL A 278 19.54 4.98 -8.92
CA VAL A 278 20.99 4.72 -8.95
C VAL A 278 21.31 3.44 -9.73
N LEU A 279 20.58 2.36 -9.47
CA LEU A 279 20.89 1.04 -10.05
C LEU A 279 20.37 0.86 -11.48
N LYS A 280 19.26 1.51 -11.87
CA LYS A 280 18.62 1.28 -13.17
C LYS A 280 18.75 2.43 -14.16
N MET A 281 19.03 3.66 -13.69
CA MET A 281 19.18 4.84 -14.54
C MET A 281 20.62 5.36 -14.61
N GLY A 282 21.54 4.69 -13.90
CA GLY A 282 22.98 5.04 -13.84
C GLY A 282 23.32 5.91 -12.64
N VAL A 283 24.52 5.71 -12.07
CA VAL A 283 24.93 6.30 -10.78
C VAL A 283 24.80 7.82 -10.75
N LYS A 284 25.44 8.54 -11.70
CA LYS A 284 25.41 10.02 -11.71
C LYS A 284 24.00 10.57 -11.90
N ARG A 285 23.26 10.05 -12.89
CA ARG A 285 21.89 10.48 -13.16
C ARG A 285 20.95 10.06 -12.04
N GLY A 286 21.13 8.86 -11.51
CA GLY A 286 20.34 8.34 -10.40
C GLY A 286 20.53 9.14 -9.12
N ALA A 287 21.76 9.58 -8.82
CA ALA A 287 22.05 10.46 -7.68
C ALA A 287 21.32 11.81 -7.81
N ILE A 288 21.38 12.44 -9.00
CA ILE A 288 20.67 13.70 -9.26
C ILE A 288 19.16 13.53 -9.11
N LEU A 289 18.59 12.46 -9.67
CA LEU A 289 17.16 12.18 -9.53
C LEU A 289 16.76 11.86 -8.09
N SER A 290 17.63 11.18 -7.34
CA SER A 290 17.40 10.92 -5.91
C SER A 290 17.38 12.22 -5.10
N LEU A 291 18.33 13.12 -5.36
CA LEU A 291 18.36 14.44 -4.72
C LEU A 291 17.10 15.25 -5.06
N ALA A 292 16.70 15.28 -6.33
CA ALA A 292 15.49 15.97 -6.78
C ALA A 292 14.23 15.36 -6.13
N ALA A 293 14.16 14.03 -5.99
CA ALA A 293 13.07 13.35 -5.31
C ALA A 293 12.97 13.73 -3.82
N VAL A 294 14.12 13.83 -3.13
CA VAL A 294 14.18 14.28 -1.72
C VAL A 294 13.73 15.73 -1.59
N ILE A 295 14.19 16.61 -2.48
CA ILE A 295 13.79 18.04 -2.49
C ILE A 295 12.27 18.15 -2.70
N LEU A 296 11.72 17.44 -3.69
CA LEU A 296 10.27 17.40 -3.92
C LEU A 296 9.52 16.87 -2.69
N PHE A 297 10.00 15.81 -2.08
CA PHE A 297 9.39 15.20 -0.91
C PHE A 297 9.33 16.16 0.28
N ILE A 298 10.43 16.83 0.58
CA ILE A 298 10.51 17.83 1.66
C ILE A 298 9.66 19.05 1.31
N GLY A 299 9.76 19.56 0.07
CA GLY A 299 9.01 20.73 -0.39
C GLY A 299 7.49 20.53 -0.30
N VAL A 300 7.00 19.41 -0.83
CA VAL A 300 5.55 19.06 -0.77
C VAL A 300 5.09 18.84 0.66
N SER A 301 5.89 18.17 1.51
CA SER A 301 5.53 17.96 2.93
C SER A 301 5.46 19.28 3.70
N LYS A 302 6.39 20.20 3.47
CA LYS A 302 6.36 21.55 4.07
C LYS A 302 5.20 22.38 3.52
N ALA A 303 4.96 22.37 2.21
CA ALA A 303 3.83 23.07 1.60
C ALA A 303 2.49 22.57 2.16
N ALA A 304 2.33 21.26 2.36
CA ALA A 304 1.14 20.71 3.00
C ALA A 304 1.00 21.19 4.46
N TYR A 305 2.09 21.21 5.22
CA TYR A 305 2.07 21.68 6.60
C TYR A 305 1.70 23.17 6.73
N TYR A 306 2.43 24.04 6.04
CA TYR A 306 2.16 25.49 6.10
C TYR A 306 0.83 25.87 5.45
N GLY A 307 0.44 25.14 4.39
CA GLY A 307 -0.91 25.28 3.81
C GLY A 307 -2.02 25.00 4.81
N GLY A 308 -1.87 23.98 5.67
CA GLY A 308 -2.84 23.65 6.70
C GLY A 308 -2.94 24.70 7.81
N LEU A 309 -1.79 25.25 8.20
CA LEU A 309 -1.78 26.41 9.14
C LEU A 309 -2.49 27.63 8.51
N ALA A 310 -2.18 27.95 7.27
CA ALA A 310 -2.79 29.08 6.55
C ALA A 310 -4.30 28.89 6.32
N MET A 311 -4.78 27.64 6.18
CA MET A 311 -6.20 27.32 6.07
C MET A 311 -6.92 27.29 7.43
N GLY A 312 -6.21 27.40 8.55
CA GLY A 312 -6.80 27.30 9.89
C GLY A 312 -7.19 25.89 10.33
N ILE A 313 -6.61 24.83 9.71
CA ILE A 313 -6.82 23.45 10.16
C ILE A 313 -6.31 23.29 11.60
N SER A 314 -5.19 23.95 11.92
CA SER A 314 -4.64 24.06 13.27
C SER A 314 -3.74 25.30 13.34
N ASP A 315 -3.25 25.64 14.52
CA ASP A 315 -2.23 26.65 14.74
C ASP A 315 -0.92 26.04 15.28
N GLU A 316 0.17 26.82 15.23
CA GLU A 316 1.50 26.33 15.64
C GLU A 316 1.54 25.91 17.11
N LYS A 317 0.83 26.62 18.01
CA LYS A 317 0.80 26.31 19.45
C LYS A 317 0.10 24.97 19.69
N MET A 318 -1.04 24.74 19.03
CA MET A 318 -1.73 23.46 19.11
C MET A 318 -0.88 22.33 18.53
N VAL A 319 -0.21 22.56 17.39
CA VAL A 319 0.66 21.56 16.80
C VAL A 319 1.84 21.24 17.72
N ASP A 320 2.51 22.22 18.30
CA ASP A 320 3.61 21.97 19.25
C ASP A 320 3.14 21.17 20.47
N ARG A 321 1.99 21.56 21.04
CA ARG A 321 1.41 20.88 22.21
C ARG A 321 0.94 19.45 21.90
N TYR A 322 0.32 19.18 20.76
CA TYR A 322 -0.39 17.91 20.53
C TYR A 322 0.29 16.97 19.56
N ARG A 323 1.15 17.46 18.66
CA ARG A 323 1.80 16.63 17.65
C ARG A 323 2.61 15.51 18.26
N PHE A 324 2.44 14.30 17.69
CA PHE A 324 3.29 13.18 18.01
C PHE A 324 4.60 13.22 17.23
N PRO A 325 5.76 13.11 17.92
CA PRO A 325 7.04 12.93 17.26
C PRO A 325 7.15 11.53 16.65
N VAL A 326 7.99 11.37 15.63
CA VAL A 326 8.27 10.06 15.00
C VAL A 326 8.66 9.00 16.04
N THR A 327 9.34 9.40 17.09
CA THR A 327 9.76 8.53 18.21
C THR A 327 8.57 7.88 18.95
N HIS A 328 7.39 8.50 18.96
CA HIS A 328 6.18 7.91 19.52
C HIS A 328 5.81 6.58 18.85
N TRP A 329 5.81 6.55 17.53
CA TRP A 329 5.44 5.36 16.76
C TRP A 329 6.45 4.23 16.91
N ILE A 330 7.75 4.58 17.03
CA ILE A 330 8.83 3.63 17.28
C ILE A 330 8.70 3.07 18.69
N MET A 331 8.50 3.93 19.70
CA MET A 331 8.30 3.55 21.09
C MET A 331 7.11 2.58 21.23
N MET A 332 5.94 2.98 20.73
CA MET A 332 4.72 2.16 20.76
C MET A 332 4.91 0.83 20.04
N SER A 333 5.71 0.79 18.97
CA SER A 333 5.98 -0.43 18.22
C SER A 333 6.83 -1.45 18.98
N LEU A 334 7.58 -1.02 20.01
CA LEU A 334 8.46 -1.86 20.85
C LEU A 334 7.76 -2.33 22.13
N ASN A 335 6.44 -2.24 22.24
CA ASN A 335 5.72 -2.75 23.41
C ASN A 335 5.89 -4.28 23.57
N SER A 336 5.94 -4.74 24.81
CA SER A 336 6.19 -6.15 25.17
C SER A 336 5.11 -7.12 24.70
N GLU A 337 3.88 -6.63 24.48
CA GLU A 337 2.74 -7.43 24.04
C GLU A 337 2.59 -7.45 22.51
N TYR A 338 3.48 -6.77 21.79
CA TYR A 338 3.46 -6.64 20.33
C TYR A 338 2.12 -6.10 19.79
N LYS A 339 1.41 -5.28 20.59
CA LYS A 339 0.16 -4.63 20.18
C LYS A 339 0.41 -3.62 19.05
N THR A 340 -0.57 -3.44 18.20
CA THR A 340 -0.50 -2.44 17.09
C THR A 340 -0.77 -1.02 17.56
N HIS A 341 -1.50 -0.88 18.67
CA HIS A 341 -1.83 0.39 19.30
C HIS A 341 -1.92 0.17 20.80
N VAL A 342 -1.38 1.08 21.58
CA VAL A 342 -1.31 1.00 23.04
C VAL A 342 -1.72 2.36 23.60
N ASP A 343 -2.87 2.42 24.27
CA ASP A 343 -3.44 3.67 24.77
C ASP A 343 -2.54 4.28 25.86
N GLU A 344 -1.91 3.46 26.69
CA GLU A 344 -0.95 3.87 27.72
C GLU A 344 0.27 4.58 27.12
N ASP A 345 0.73 4.16 25.95
CA ASP A 345 1.82 4.82 25.22
C ASP A 345 1.39 6.18 24.64
N VAL A 346 0.11 6.28 24.24
CA VAL A 346 -0.50 7.54 23.80
C VAL A 346 -0.53 8.51 24.99
N ASP A 347 -1.05 8.07 26.14
CA ASP A 347 -1.16 8.88 27.34
C ASP A 347 0.22 9.29 27.87
N PHE A 348 1.19 8.36 27.89
CA PHE A 348 2.57 8.68 28.22
C PHE A 348 3.15 9.80 27.35
N THR A 349 3.01 9.70 26.03
CA THR A 349 3.51 10.77 25.15
C THR A 349 2.75 12.07 25.36
N MET A 350 1.44 12.02 25.62
CA MET A 350 0.61 13.20 25.81
C MET A 350 0.81 13.87 27.17
N SER A 351 1.44 13.21 28.15
CA SER A 351 1.75 13.79 29.46
C SER A 351 2.81 14.91 29.41
N PHE A 352 3.49 15.08 28.27
CA PHE A 352 4.49 16.13 28.06
C PHE A 352 3.92 17.26 27.21
N ASP A 353 4.22 18.51 27.56
CA ASP A 353 3.59 19.69 26.98
C ASP A 353 4.17 20.15 25.63
N THR A 354 5.44 19.87 25.34
CA THR A 354 6.11 20.32 24.12
C THR A 354 6.55 19.16 23.22
N TYR A 355 6.66 19.42 21.92
CA TYR A 355 7.14 18.42 20.96
C TYR A 355 8.51 17.85 21.33
N ASP A 356 9.45 18.70 21.77
CA ASP A 356 10.79 18.26 22.14
C ASP A 356 10.82 17.45 23.44
N ALA A 357 10.03 17.83 24.46
CA ALA A 357 9.88 17.04 25.67
C ALA A 357 9.33 15.64 25.38
N LYS A 358 8.27 15.54 24.57
CA LYS A 358 7.72 14.26 24.08
C LYS A 358 8.78 13.42 23.39
N LYS A 359 9.54 14.03 22.45
CA LYS A 359 10.59 13.36 21.70
C LYS A 359 11.66 12.78 22.62
N GLN A 360 12.15 13.56 23.60
CA GLN A 360 13.18 13.10 24.55
C GLN A 360 12.66 12.00 25.49
N ALA A 361 11.43 12.12 25.99
CA ALA A 361 10.82 11.09 26.80
C ALA A 361 10.68 9.76 26.03
N ASN A 362 10.17 9.83 24.81
CA ASN A 362 10.02 8.64 23.95
C ASN A 362 11.38 8.00 23.62
N ILE A 363 12.44 8.79 23.42
CA ILE A 363 13.80 8.24 23.20
C ILE A 363 14.30 7.48 24.43
N ARG A 364 14.05 7.98 25.63
CA ARG A 364 14.41 7.26 26.88
C ARG A 364 13.66 5.93 26.97
N GLU A 365 12.36 5.94 26.70
CA GLU A 365 11.53 4.74 26.72
C GLU A 365 11.92 3.73 25.62
N ILE A 366 12.26 4.20 24.41
CA ILE A 366 12.79 3.34 23.33
C ILE A 366 14.05 2.60 23.81
N LYS A 367 14.99 3.29 24.48
CA LYS A 367 16.22 2.67 24.99
C LYS A 367 15.90 1.59 26.02
N ALA A 368 15.03 1.90 26.99
CA ALA A 368 14.61 0.93 28.00
C ALA A 368 13.93 -0.32 27.38
N ARG A 369 13.05 -0.13 26.37
CA ARG A 369 12.41 -1.25 25.69
C ARG A 369 13.37 -2.09 24.84
N LEU A 370 14.40 -1.46 24.27
CA LEU A 370 15.43 -2.19 23.50
C LEU A 370 16.31 -3.06 24.40
N GLU A 371 16.51 -2.70 25.67
CA GLU A 371 17.21 -3.54 26.63
C GLU A 371 16.51 -4.90 26.86
N ASN A 372 15.17 -4.92 26.71
CA ASN A 372 14.37 -6.16 26.76
C ASN A 372 14.48 -7.02 25.48
N ILE A 373 15.14 -6.50 24.43
CA ILE A 373 15.34 -7.20 23.14
C ILE A 373 16.85 -7.44 22.96
N SER A 374 17.49 -7.93 24.01
CA SER A 374 18.95 -8.05 24.09
C SER A 374 19.50 -9.28 23.37
N THR A 375 18.66 -10.28 23.09
CA THR A 375 19.08 -11.53 22.46
C THR A 375 18.55 -11.67 21.02
N PRO A 376 19.27 -12.39 20.14
CA PRO A 376 18.76 -12.73 18.80
C PRO A 376 17.41 -13.46 18.85
N TYR A 377 17.16 -14.26 19.89
CA TYR A 377 15.89 -14.97 20.06
C TYR A 377 14.73 -13.99 20.27
N GLU A 378 14.88 -12.99 21.14
CA GLU A 378 13.86 -11.97 21.41
C GLU A 378 13.60 -11.10 20.20
N ALA A 379 14.66 -10.72 19.48
CA ALA A 379 14.53 -9.99 18.20
C ALA A 379 13.75 -10.81 17.15
N CYS A 380 14.04 -12.10 17.01
CA CYS A 380 13.30 -13.00 16.11
C CYS A 380 11.85 -13.19 16.57
N LYS A 381 11.60 -13.31 17.87
CA LYS A 381 10.26 -13.42 18.45
C LYS A 381 9.44 -12.16 18.17
N MET A 382 10.02 -10.98 18.38
CA MET A 382 9.38 -9.71 18.04
C MET A 382 9.05 -9.63 16.54
N ALA A 383 10.02 -9.91 15.68
CA ALA A 383 9.81 -9.91 14.22
C ALA A 383 8.71 -10.88 13.80
N TYR A 384 8.67 -12.10 14.37
CA TYR A 384 7.61 -13.07 14.12
C TYR A 384 6.23 -12.50 14.46
N HIS A 385 6.06 -11.96 15.67
CA HIS A 385 4.76 -11.43 16.10
C HIS A 385 4.33 -10.23 15.26
N LYS A 386 5.25 -9.34 14.91
CA LYS A 386 4.96 -8.16 14.10
C LYS A 386 4.59 -8.54 12.66
N VAL A 387 5.32 -9.44 12.03
CA VAL A 387 5.00 -9.93 10.69
C VAL A 387 3.66 -10.67 10.71
N ALA A 388 3.46 -11.60 11.65
CA ALA A 388 2.20 -12.32 11.75
C ALA A 388 1.03 -11.36 11.91
N ARG A 389 1.10 -10.40 12.85
CA ARG A 389 0.02 -9.44 13.11
C ARG A 389 -0.28 -8.53 11.92
N THR A 390 0.75 -8.15 11.15
CA THR A 390 0.58 -7.28 9.98
C THR A 390 0.00 -8.02 8.78
N TRP A 391 0.40 -9.30 8.59
CA TRP A 391 0.19 -10.00 7.33
C TRP A 391 -0.72 -11.24 7.41
N ASP A 392 -1.23 -11.64 8.57
CA ASP A 392 -2.00 -12.88 8.71
C ASP A 392 -3.53 -12.72 8.57
N SER A 393 -4.00 -11.53 8.21
CA SER A 393 -5.43 -11.23 8.05
C SER A 393 -5.78 -10.85 6.63
N GLY A 394 -6.51 -11.70 5.93
CA GLY A 394 -7.00 -11.45 4.57
C GLY A 394 -7.99 -10.30 4.46
N GLY A 395 -8.68 -10.00 5.54
CA GLY A 395 -9.60 -8.87 5.62
C GLY A 395 -8.94 -7.53 5.93
N PHE A 396 -7.65 -7.50 6.25
CA PHE A 396 -6.92 -6.26 6.58
C PHE A 396 -7.66 -5.39 7.60
N SER A 397 -8.22 -5.99 8.64
CA SER A 397 -9.04 -5.33 9.69
C SER A 397 -10.41 -4.82 9.24
N TYR A 398 -10.96 -5.22 8.08
CA TYR A 398 -12.29 -4.75 7.67
C TYR A 398 -13.37 -5.06 8.70
N GLY A 399 -13.29 -6.20 9.39
CA GLY A 399 -14.24 -6.59 10.46
C GLY A 399 -14.35 -5.55 11.58
N LYS A 400 -13.23 -4.87 11.94
CA LYS A 400 -13.23 -3.76 12.89
C LYS A 400 -14.09 -2.58 12.43
N TYR A 401 -14.11 -2.31 11.12
CA TYR A 401 -14.92 -1.24 10.55
C TYR A 401 -16.36 -1.68 10.35
N LEU A 402 -16.56 -2.95 9.96
CA LEU A 402 -17.88 -3.52 9.82
C LEU A 402 -18.65 -3.51 11.15
N SER A 403 -17.98 -3.77 12.29
CA SER A 403 -18.63 -3.71 13.62
C SER A 403 -19.13 -2.31 14.00
N ARG A 404 -18.61 -1.26 13.32
CA ARG A 404 -19.02 0.15 13.49
C ARG A 404 -19.98 0.63 12.41
N SER A 405 -20.42 -0.26 11.53
CA SER A 405 -21.39 0.03 10.48
C SER A 405 -22.75 -0.54 10.85
N ASP A 406 -23.79 0.04 10.27
CA ASP A 406 -25.15 -0.49 10.35
C ASP A 406 -25.60 -0.93 8.93
N PRO A 407 -25.31 -2.17 8.54
CA PRO A 407 -25.71 -2.67 7.23
C PRO A 407 -27.21 -2.90 7.20
N SER A 408 -27.89 -2.37 6.17
CA SER A 408 -29.30 -2.56 5.92
C SER A 408 -29.61 -3.89 5.22
N GLY A 409 -30.79 -4.46 5.48
CA GLY A 409 -31.26 -5.69 4.85
C GLY A 409 -30.36 -6.89 5.11
N GLY A 410 -30.30 -7.84 4.18
CA GLY A 410 -29.49 -9.07 4.27
C GLY A 410 -27.98 -8.85 4.09
N LEU A 411 -27.51 -7.61 3.93
CA LEU A 411 -26.09 -7.34 3.71
C LEU A 411 -25.22 -7.74 4.90
N ARG A 412 -25.72 -7.59 6.14
CA ARG A 412 -25.03 -8.05 7.36
C ARG A 412 -24.75 -9.56 7.33
N GLU A 413 -25.73 -10.36 6.89
CA GLU A 413 -25.59 -11.80 6.76
C GLU A 413 -24.54 -12.16 5.71
N VAL A 414 -24.57 -11.48 4.55
CA VAL A 414 -23.58 -11.66 3.48
C VAL A 414 -22.17 -11.33 4.00
N LEU A 415 -22.01 -10.20 4.70
CA LEU A 415 -20.71 -9.76 5.20
C LEU A 415 -20.14 -10.66 6.31
N ASN A 416 -21.01 -11.29 7.09
CA ASN A 416 -20.64 -12.26 8.13
C ASN A 416 -20.66 -13.72 7.61
N SER A 417 -20.99 -13.94 6.33
CA SER A 417 -21.12 -15.29 5.80
C SER A 417 -19.77 -16.02 5.77
N ARG A 418 -19.84 -17.34 5.99
CA ARG A 418 -18.67 -18.21 5.83
C ARG A 418 -18.11 -18.18 4.41
N LEU A 419 -18.97 -17.94 3.42
CA LEU A 419 -18.58 -17.87 2.01
C LEU A 419 -17.66 -16.67 1.76
N LEU A 420 -18.08 -15.47 2.18
CA LEU A 420 -17.24 -14.26 2.04
C LEU A 420 -15.95 -14.41 2.84
N GLY A 421 -16.01 -14.88 4.07
CA GLY A 421 -14.81 -15.14 4.87
C GLY A 421 -13.88 -16.15 4.18
N SER A 422 -14.40 -17.21 3.56
CA SER A 422 -13.60 -18.19 2.82
C SER A 422 -12.97 -17.59 1.56
N TYR A 423 -13.69 -16.71 0.86
CA TYR A 423 -13.15 -15.97 -0.28
C TYR A 423 -11.99 -15.06 0.15
N VAL A 424 -12.18 -14.26 1.19
CA VAL A 424 -11.16 -13.34 1.74
C VAL A 424 -9.91 -14.11 2.16
N ASP A 425 -10.06 -15.16 2.94
CA ASP A 425 -8.96 -15.96 3.48
C ASP A 425 -8.23 -16.76 2.40
N GLY A 426 -8.98 -17.38 1.48
CA GLY A 426 -8.41 -18.13 0.36
C GLY A 426 -7.65 -17.25 -0.61
N TYR A 427 -8.24 -16.09 -0.95
CA TYR A 427 -7.57 -15.10 -1.81
C TYR A 427 -6.26 -14.61 -1.18
N HIS A 428 -6.30 -14.26 0.10
CA HIS A 428 -5.14 -13.75 0.82
C HIS A 428 -4.00 -14.77 0.90
N SER A 429 -4.30 -16.02 1.27
CA SER A 429 -3.29 -17.08 1.34
C SER A 429 -2.68 -17.37 -0.04
N ALA A 430 -3.50 -17.41 -1.10
CA ALA A 430 -3.03 -17.56 -2.48
C ALA A 430 -2.17 -16.37 -2.92
N MET A 431 -2.56 -15.14 -2.54
CA MET A 431 -1.80 -13.91 -2.78
C MET A 431 -0.41 -13.98 -2.16
N LEU A 432 -0.28 -14.41 -0.90
CA LEU A 432 1.02 -14.53 -0.23
C LEU A 432 1.93 -15.53 -0.95
N ILE A 433 1.42 -16.71 -1.33
CA ILE A 433 2.19 -17.71 -2.09
C ILE A 433 2.63 -17.13 -3.44
N ALA A 434 1.69 -16.56 -4.20
CA ALA A 434 1.98 -15.99 -5.51
C ALA A 434 2.98 -14.82 -5.41
N MET A 435 2.89 -13.99 -4.38
CA MET A 435 3.82 -12.90 -4.07
C MET A 435 5.24 -13.41 -3.83
N ALA A 436 5.41 -14.47 -3.03
CA ALA A 436 6.72 -15.07 -2.77
C ALA A 436 7.35 -15.63 -4.07
N PHE A 437 6.60 -16.39 -4.87
CA PHE A 437 7.07 -16.85 -6.18
C PHE A 437 7.34 -15.69 -7.14
N GLY A 438 6.59 -14.60 -7.05
CA GLY A 438 6.84 -13.38 -7.80
C GLY A 438 8.14 -12.70 -7.41
N ALA A 439 8.48 -12.69 -6.12
CA ALA A 439 9.76 -12.18 -5.62
C ALA A 439 10.93 -13.03 -6.14
N VAL A 440 10.81 -14.36 -6.11
CA VAL A 440 11.82 -15.28 -6.70
C VAL A 440 12.00 -15.01 -8.19
N TYR A 441 10.89 -14.86 -8.93
CA TYR A 441 10.97 -14.54 -10.37
C TYR A 441 11.63 -13.18 -10.62
N ALA A 442 11.26 -12.15 -9.86
CA ALA A 442 11.80 -10.80 -10.02
C ALA A 442 13.30 -10.76 -9.70
N ALA A 443 13.77 -11.46 -8.67
CA ALA A 443 15.18 -11.59 -8.33
C ALA A 443 15.99 -12.32 -9.43
N GLY A 444 15.43 -13.37 -10.05
CA GLY A 444 16.05 -14.09 -11.16
C GLY A 444 16.08 -13.30 -12.48
N LYS A 445 15.10 -12.42 -12.69
CA LYS A 445 14.93 -11.61 -13.92
C LYS A 445 15.24 -10.13 -13.70
N ARG A 446 16.37 -9.83 -13.09
CA ARG A 446 16.86 -8.48 -12.74
C ARG A 446 16.75 -7.41 -13.85
N ARG A 447 16.63 -7.82 -15.12
CA ARG A 447 16.40 -6.92 -16.26
C ARG A 447 14.98 -6.32 -16.28
N HIS A 448 14.02 -6.87 -15.52
CA HIS A 448 12.68 -6.30 -15.38
C HIS A 448 12.68 -5.24 -14.28
N SER A 449 13.12 -4.04 -14.62
CA SER A 449 13.34 -2.94 -13.68
C SER A 449 12.14 -2.63 -12.78
N ALA A 450 10.91 -2.66 -13.32
CA ALA A 450 9.71 -2.34 -12.52
C ALA A 450 9.38 -3.42 -11.48
N LEU A 451 9.61 -4.72 -11.79
CA LEU A 451 9.46 -5.78 -10.79
C LEU A 451 10.55 -5.71 -9.73
N PHE A 452 11.76 -5.27 -10.10
CA PHE A 452 12.83 -4.97 -9.14
C PHE A 452 12.38 -3.87 -8.16
N PHE A 453 11.82 -2.77 -8.67
CA PHE A 453 11.27 -1.73 -7.81
C PHE A 453 10.19 -2.29 -6.87
N SER A 454 9.29 -3.11 -7.40
CA SER A 454 8.22 -3.73 -6.61
C SER A 454 8.74 -4.59 -5.45
N ILE A 455 9.77 -5.43 -5.68
CA ILE A 455 10.32 -6.26 -4.58
C ILE A 455 11.10 -5.42 -3.56
N VAL A 456 11.83 -4.39 -3.98
CA VAL A 456 12.55 -3.49 -3.07
C VAL A 456 11.55 -2.68 -2.23
N THR A 457 10.48 -2.18 -2.84
CA THR A 457 9.42 -1.48 -2.11
C THR A 457 8.74 -2.39 -1.09
N LEU A 458 8.37 -3.61 -1.48
CA LEU A 458 7.74 -4.56 -0.57
C LEU A 458 8.65 -4.93 0.60
N THR A 459 9.95 -5.12 0.33
CA THR A 459 10.96 -5.34 1.38
C THR A 459 11.02 -4.16 2.35
N GLY A 460 11.06 -2.95 1.81
CA GLY A 460 11.04 -1.74 2.63
C GLY A 460 9.78 -1.66 3.50
N VAL A 461 8.62 -2.03 2.96
CA VAL A 461 7.34 -2.09 3.70
C VAL A 461 7.39 -3.13 4.82
N ILE A 462 7.88 -4.34 4.55
CA ILE A 462 8.02 -5.41 5.57
C ILE A 462 8.94 -4.92 6.70
N LEU A 463 10.12 -4.39 6.35
CA LEU A 463 11.09 -3.92 7.34
C LEU A 463 10.58 -2.68 8.12
N PHE A 464 9.88 -1.77 7.45
CA PHE A 464 9.30 -0.59 8.07
C PHE A 464 8.31 -0.97 9.18
N PHE A 465 7.43 -1.94 8.93
CA PHE A 465 6.47 -2.39 9.93
C PHE A 465 7.06 -3.26 11.05
N LEU A 466 8.34 -3.61 10.99
CA LEU A 466 9.04 -4.18 12.16
C LEU A 466 9.35 -3.12 13.23
N ILE A 467 9.53 -1.86 12.82
CA ILE A 467 9.93 -0.75 13.70
C ILE A 467 8.85 0.34 13.82
N TRP A 468 7.67 0.10 13.29
CA TRP A 468 6.55 1.05 13.27
C TRP A 468 5.28 0.40 13.77
N GLU A 469 4.25 1.21 14.09
CA GLU A 469 2.90 0.72 14.28
C GLU A 469 2.46 -0.10 13.06
N ASN A 470 1.86 -1.27 13.27
CA ASN A 470 1.70 -2.28 12.23
C ASN A 470 0.30 -2.90 12.11
N PRO A 471 -0.80 -2.14 12.14
CA PRO A 471 -2.12 -2.71 11.88
C PRO A 471 -2.22 -3.27 10.46
N PRO A 472 -2.92 -4.41 10.25
CA PRO A 472 -3.03 -5.07 8.94
C PRO A 472 -3.50 -4.15 7.82
N ARG A 473 -4.35 -3.17 8.11
CA ARG A 473 -4.88 -2.21 7.12
C ARG A 473 -3.79 -1.42 6.36
N TYR A 474 -2.61 -1.22 6.96
CA TYR A 474 -1.54 -0.43 6.33
C TYR A 474 -0.98 -1.08 5.07
N ILE A 475 -1.16 -2.40 4.89
CA ILE A 475 -0.79 -3.13 3.68
C ILE A 475 -1.69 -2.76 2.49
N VAL A 476 -2.93 -2.32 2.74
CA VAL A 476 -3.90 -1.94 1.69
C VAL A 476 -3.28 -0.93 0.70
N THR A 477 -2.56 0.05 1.21
CA THR A 477 -1.87 1.06 0.39
C THR A 477 -0.93 0.43 -0.66
N PHE A 478 -0.33 -0.73 -0.36
CA PHE A 478 0.67 -1.38 -1.21
C PHE A 478 0.14 -2.55 -2.05
N ILE A 479 -1.18 -2.77 -2.05
CA ILE A 479 -1.82 -3.80 -2.91
C ILE A 479 -1.38 -3.70 -4.38
N PRO A 480 -1.26 -2.51 -5.01
CA PRO A 480 -0.77 -2.40 -6.39
C PRO A 480 0.60 -3.06 -6.61
N VAL A 481 1.53 -2.91 -5.67
CA VAL A 481 2.86 -3.56 -5.71
C VAL A 481 2.71 -5.08 -5.64
N ILE A 482 1.87 -5.57 -4.73
CA ILE A 482 1.64 -6.99 -4.49
C ILE A 482 1.00 -7.65 -5.72
N MET A 483 0.01 -7.01 -6.36
CA MET A 483 -0.65 -7.57 -7.55
C MET A 483 0.29 -7.77 -8.75
N LEU A 484 1.25 -6.86 -8.93
CA LEU A 484 2.29 -7.03 -9.95
C LEU A 484 3.18 -8.25 -9.65
N LEU A 485 3.57 -8.45 -8.39
CA LEU A 485 4.36 -9.60 -7.97
C LEU A 485 3.55 -10.91 -8.08
N CYS A 486 2.27 -10.92 -7.70
CA CYS A 486 1.39 -12.08 -7.85
C CYS A 486 1.26 -12.51 -9.32
N THR A 487 1.15 -11.54 -10.24
CA THR A 487 1.12 -11.83 -11.68
C THR A 487 2.43 -12.47 -12.16
N ALA A 488 3.57 -11.96 -11.68
CA ALA A 488 4.87 -12.54 -11.97
C ALA A 488 5.02 -13.94 -11.37
N GLY A 489 4.48 -14.16 -10.17
CA GLY A 489 4.46 -15.46 -9.47
C GLY A 489 3.64 -16.51 -10.19
N ALA A 490 2.42 -16.17 -10.62
CA ALA A 490 1.58 -17.08 -11.41
C ALA A 490 2.28 -17.53 -12.70
N ARG A 491 2.94 -16.61 -13.39
CA ARG A 491 3.80 -16.94 -14.54
C ARG A 491 4.91 -17.92 -14.18
N TYR A 492 5.59 -17.67 -13.05
CA TYR A 492 6.74 -18.50 -12.64
C TYR A 492 6.31 -19.91 -12.23
N ILE A 493 5.24 -20.04 -11.43
CA ILE A 493 4.63 -21.31 -11.03
C ILE A 493 4.23 -22.10 -12.28
N THR A 494 3.51 -21.49 -13.22
CA THR A 494 3.11 -22.13 -14.49
C THR A 494 4.32 -22.64 -15.29
N ALA A 495 5.42 -21.90 -15.29
CA ALA A 495 6.64 -22.31 -15.97
C ALA A 495 7.30 -23.51 -15.27
N ILE A 496 7.27 -23.59 -13.95
CA ILE A 496 7.75 -24.75 -13.17
C ILE A 496 6.90 -25.98 -13.49
N ILE A 497 5.58 -25.88 -13.38
CA ILE A 497 4.65 -26.97 -13.68
C ILE A 497 4.88 -27.50 -15.10
N SER A 498 4.97 -26.61 -16.10
CA SER A 498 5.20 -27.02 -17.50
C SER A 498 6.53 -27.77 -17.70
N ARG A 499 7.59 -27.41 -16.94
CA ARG A 499 8.88 -28.12 -16.99
C ARG A 499 8.80 -29.50 -16.34
N LEU A 500 8.12 -29.62 -15.22
CA LEU A 500 7.91 -30.90 -14.52
C LEU A 500 7.10 -31.88 -15.38
N CYS A 501 6.00 -31.43 -15.99
CA CYS A 501 5.20 -32.25 -16.88
C CYS A 501 6.01 -32.75 -18.08
N LYS A 502 6.88 -31.89 -18.69
CA LYS A 502 7.74 -32.32 -19.79
C LYS A 502 8.80 -33.36 -19.37
N ARG A 503 9.38 -33.24 -18.17
CA ARG A 503 10.34 -34.23 -17.66
C ARG A 503 9.67 -35.59 -17.41
N LEU A 504 8.48 -35.57 -16.79
CA LEU A 504 7.69 -36.77 -16.54
C LEU A 504 7.25 -37.51 -17.85
N SER A 505 6.94 -36.72 -18.90
CA SER A 505 6.61 -37.30 -20.22
C SER A 505 7.82 -37.79 -21.01
N ALA A 506 9.01 -37.27 -20.70
CA ALA A 506 10.26 -37.74 -21.34
C ALA A 506 10.89 -38.95 -20.61
N SER A 507 10.44 -39.26 -19.40
CA SER A 507 10.91 -40.43 -18.61
C SER A 507 9.96 -41.65 -18.78
N LYS A 508 8.90 -41.52 -19.53
CA LYS A 508 8.05 -42.63 -20.03
C LYS A 508 8.40 -42.96 -21.48
#